data_09c1e514806d5ea9bef254aef5fe50f1
#
_entry.id   09c1e514806d5ea9bef254aef5fe50f1
#
_cell.length_a   1.000
_cell.length_b   1.000
_cell.length_c   1.000
_cell.angle_alpha   90.00
_cell.angle_beta   90.00
_cell.angle_gamma   90.00
#
_symmetry.space_group_name_H-M   'P 1'
#
loop_
_entity.id
_entity.type
_entity.pdbx_description
1 polymer ?
#
loop_
_entity_poly.entity_id
_entity_poly.type
_entity_poly.pdbx_seq_one_letter_code
_entity_poly.pdbx_strand_id
1 'polypeptide(L)'
;MGKYFDVSYMIQAFPQLLNYVHVTVLITVISAILGVILGSIIAIIRLKKVPVLNQLFIVFISFMRGTPFLVQLFLIYFGVPEIMSHMGLNMKNVPGLVFVYAVFTLHIAAYSAEIMRSSIDAVAPGEKEAAKSLGMTEFQSYVSIILPQAFTMSIPPLTNLVIGMLKGTALIFNVGVVDMMRKADLMGGNSQRYLELFVDAAIIYGILIIIVSLLGRLLEKRFTVAGKETQRILISEE
;
A
#
# COMPACT_ATOMS: atom_id res chain seq x y z
N MET A 1 -25.99 -30.49 -12.57
CA MET A 1 -24.60 -30.11 -12.87
C MET A 1 -24.57 -29.33 -14.19
N GLY A 2 -24.38 -28.02 -14.13
CA GLY A 2 -24.20 -27.18 -15.32
C GLY A 2 -22.89 -27.56 -15.99
N LYS A 3 -22.99 -28.16 -17.15
CA LYS A 3 -21.88 -28.77 -17.87
C LYS A 3 -20.88 -27.77 -18.45
N TYR A 4 -21.17 -26.47 -18.46
CA TYR A 4 -20.35 -25.47 -19.15
C TYR A 4 -20.42 -24.13 -18.43
N PHE A 5 -19.43 -23.29 -18.67
CA PHE A 5 -19.35 -21.90 -18.27
C PHE A 5 -20.61 -21.13 -18.77
N ASP A 6 -21.28 -20.42 -17.85
CA ASP A 6 -22.54 -19.73 -18.14
C ASP A 6 -22.34 -18.22 -18.14
N VAL A 7 -22.17 -17.65 -19.33
CA VAL A 7 -21.99 -16.21 -19.54
C VAL A 7 -23.20 -15.41 -19.04
N SER A 8 -24.42 -15.97 -19.15
CA SER A 8 -25.65 -15.29 -18.72
C SER A 8 -25.64 -15.12 -17.18
N TYR A 9 -25.20 -16.15 -16.45
CA TYR A 9 -25.04 -16.07 -15.00
C TYR A 9 -23.98 -15.06 -14.60
N MET A 10 -22.82 -15.04 -15.29
CA MET A 10 -21.74 -14.06 -15.09
C MET A 10 -22.28 -12.62 -15.20
N ILE A 11 -22.98 -12.31 -16.30
CA ILE A 11 -23.55 -10.96 -16.52
C ILE A 11 -24.55 -10.57 -15.42
N GLN A 12 -25.37 -11.50 -14.93
CA GLN A 12 -26.34 -11.26 -13.85
C GLN A 12 -25.68 -11.08 -12.48
N ALA A 13 -24.57 -11.77 -12.23
CA ALA A 13 -23.82 -11.71 -10.98
C ALA A 13 -22.94 -10.47 -10.86
N PHE A 14 -22.41 -9.96 -11.99
CA PHE A 14 -21.47 -8.86 -12.06
C PHE A 14 -21.91 -7.61 -11.26
N PRO A 15 -23.16 -7.09 -11.41
CA PRO A 15 -23.61 -5.93 -10.62
C PRO A 15 -23.64 -6.20 -9.11
N GLN A 16 -23.87 -7.44 -8.70
CA GLN A 16 -23.88 -7.80 -7.28
C GLN A 16 -22.49 -7.73 -6.67
N LEU A 17 -21.45 -8.07 -7.43
CA LEU A 17 -20.05 -7.93 -6.99
C LEU A 17 -19.63 -6.45 -6.95
N LEU A 18 -20.07 -5.65 -7.93
CA LEU A 18 -19.80 -4.20 -7.96
C LEU A 18 -20.27 -3.48 -6.69
N ASN A 19 -21.39 -3.92 -6.11
CA ASN A 19 -21.90 -3.35 -4.86
C ASN A 19 -20.93 -3.49 -3.68
N TYR A 20 -19.96 -4.41 -3.74
CA TYR A 20 -18.97 -4.64 -2.69
C TYR A 20 -17.58 -4.08 -3.01
N VAL A 21 -17.39 -3.52 -4.21
CA VAL A 21 -16.13 -2.90 -4.64
C VAL A 21 -15.73 -1.74 -3.72
N HIS A 22 -16.70 -0.99 -3.21
CA HIS A 22 -16.43 0.12 -2.30
C HIS A 22 -15.68 -0.32 -1.04
N VAL A 23 -15.95 -1.52 -0.50
CA VAL A 23 -15.23 -2.06 0.68
C VAL A 23 -13.77 -2.29 0.33
N THR A 24 -13.50 -2.97 -0.79
CA THR A 24 -12.15 -3.21 -1.32
C THR A 24 -11.38 -1.92 -1.53
N VAL A 25 -12.01 -0.91 -2.16
CA VAL A 25 -11.40 0.39 -2.43
C VAL A 25 -11.15 1.17 -1.14
N LEU A 26 -12.11 1.22 -0.22
CA LEU A 26 -11.95 1.93 1.06
C LEU A 26 -10.81 1.33 1.89
N ILE A 27 -10.73 0.00 2.00
CA ILE A 27 -9.61 -0.66 2.70
C ILE A 27 -8.29 -0.25 2.07
N THR A 28 -8.18 -0.32 0.75
CA THR A 28 -6.94 0.03 0.05
C THR A 28 -6.56 1.48 0.24
N VAL A 29 -7.49 2.42 0.00
CA VAL A 29 -7.20 3.87 0.03
C VAL A 29 -6.89 4.35 1.43
N ILE A 30 -7.72 4.02 2.42
CA ILE A 30 -7.50 4.45 3.81
C ILE A 30 -6.19 3.88 4.35
N SER A 31 -5.94 2.59 4.14
CA SER A 31 -4.70 1.96 4.60
C SER A 31 -3.47 2.48 3.85
N ALA A 32 -3.60 2.83 2.55
CA ALA A 32 -2.51 3.43 1.79
C ALA A 32 -2.15 4.81 2.35
N ILE A 33 -3.13 5.66 2.61
CA ILE A 33 -2.89 7.00 3.18
C ILE A 33 -2.23 6.88 4.55
N LEU A 34 -2.83 6.12 5.47
CA LEU A 34 -2.32 5.95 6.83
C LEU A 34 -0.95 5.26 6.85
N GLY A 35 -0.78 4.24 6.00
CA GLY A 35 0.46 3.47 5.91
C GLY A 35 1.61 4.28 5.32
N VAL A 36 1.37 5.10 4.29
CA VAL A 36 2.39 5.99 3.72
C VAL A 36 2.77 7.08 4.72
N ILE A 37 1.81 7.67 5.44
CA ILE A 37 2.11 8.65 6.50
C ILE A 37 2.97 8.02 7.59
N LEU A 38 2.56 6.87 8.13
CA LEU A 38 3.30 6.16 9.17
C LEU A 38 4.68 5.72 8.67
N GLY A 39 4.78 5.23 7.44
CA GLY A 39 6.03 4.85 6.81
C GLY A 39 6.99 6.03 6.60
N SER A 40 6.46 7.22 6.27
CA SER A 40 7.26 8.45 6.18
C SER A 40 7.88 8.82 7.53
N ILE A 41 7.09 8.71 8.61
CA ILE A 41 7.58 8.96 9.98
C ILE A 41 8.68 7.96 10.34
N ILE A 42 8.45 6.67 10.06
CA ILE A 42 9.45 5.61 10.30
C ILE A 42 10.73 5.88 9.49
N ALA A 43 10.60 6.26 8.21
CA ALA A 43 11.75 6.57 7.36
C ALA A 43 12.58 7.73 7.94
N ILE A 44 11.95 8.81 8.41
CA ILE A 44 12.62 9.95 9.03
C ILE A 44 13.37 9.53 10.30
N ILE A 45 12.75 8.73 11.16
CA ILE A 45 13.38 8.23 12.41
C ILE A 45 14.61 7.37 12.08
N ARG A 46 14.52 6.53 11.06
CA ARG A 46 15.62 5.67 10.60
C ARG A 46 16.75 6.47 9.97
N LEU A 47 16.44 7.48 9.15
CA LEU A 47 17.44 8.38 8.57
C LEU A 47 18.21 9.17 9.64
N LYS A 48 17.51 9.64 10.67
CA LYS A 48 18.13 10.32 11.81
C LYS A 48 18.85 9.39 12.79
N LYS A 49 18.77 8.06 12.57
CA LYS A 49 19.36 7.04 13.43
C LYS A 49 19.01 7.22 14.91
N VAL A 50 17.75 7.60 15.20
CA VAL A 50 17.30 7.83 16.58
C VAL A 50 17.55 6.57 17.41
N PRO A 51 18.35 6.64 18.51
CA PRO A 51 18.68 5.48 19.32
C PRO A 51 17.42 4.71 19.76
N VAL A 52 17.50 3.39 19.92
CA VAL A 52 16.42 2.47 20.30
C VAL A 52 15.31 2.39 19.24
N LEU A 53 14.69 3.52 18.84
CA LEU A 53 13.61 3.53 17.83
C LEU A 53 14.08 3.04 16.47
N ASN A 54 15.31 3.42 16.05
CA ASN A 54 15.87 2.91 14.81
C ASN A 54 15.94 1.38 14.81
N GLN A 55 16.42 0.79 15.90
CA GLN A 55 16.55 -0.66 16.01
C GLN A 55 15.18 -1.37 16.03
N LEU A 56 14.21 -0.80 16.77
CA LEU A 56 12.84 -1.30 16.80
C LEU A 56 12.21 -1.31 15.39
N PHE A 57 12.38 -0.21 14.64
CA PHE A 57 11.84 -0.14 13.28
C PHE A 57 12.58 -1.03 12.28
N ILE A 58 13.86 -1.29 12.46
CA ILE A 58 14.58 -2.29 11.65
C ILE A 58 13.94 -3.67 11.84
N VAL A 59 13.72 -4.08 13.10
CA VAL A 59 13.09 -5.37 13.42
C VAL A 59 11.66 -5.43 12.88
N PHE A 60 10.87 -4.38 13.10
CA PHE A 60 9.50 -4.28 12.59
C PHE A 60 9.44 -4.43 11.05
N ILE A 61 10.26 -3.66 10.32
CA ILE A 61 10.29 -3.70 8.86
C ILE A 61 10.76 -5.08 8.39
N SER A 62 11.78 -5.65 9.02
CA SER A 62 12.30 -6.98 8.68
C SER A 62 11.23 -8.06 8.87
N PHE A 63 10.48 -8.00 9.98
CA PHE A 63 9.36 -8.91 10.24
C PHE A 63 8.25 -8.77 9.19
N MET A 64 7.78 -7.54 8.95
CA MET A 64 6.68 -7.29 8.01
C MET A 64 7.04 -7.63 6.57
N ARG A 65 8.29 -7.48 6.17
CA ARG A 65 8.76 -7.83 4.82
C ARG A 65 9.19 -9.30 4.68
N GLY A 66 9.53 -9.95 5.79
CA GLY A 66 9.97 -11.34 5.83
C GLY A 66 8.85 -12.35 6.05
N THR A 67 7.63 -11.92 6.35
CA THR A 67 6.49 -12.81 6.61
C THR A 67 5.39 -12.68 5.56
N PRO A 68 4.67 -13.77 5.20
CA PRO A 68 3.54 -13.71 4.29
C PRO A 68 2.42 -12.79 4.82
N PHE A 69 1.81 -11.99 3.94
CA PHE A 69 0.73 -11.07 4.32
C PHE A 69 -0.44 -11.76 5.02
N LEU A 70 -0.84 -12.95 4.58
CA LEU A 70 -1.92 -13.73 5.20
C LEU A 70 -1.61 -14.09 6.66
N VAL A 71 -0.34 -14.41 6.95
CA VAL A 71 0.11 -14.70 8.33
C VAL A 71 0.01 -13.42 9.18
N GLN A 72 0.42 -12.27 8.66
CA GLN A 72 0.27 -10.98 9.35
C GLN A 72 -1.20 -10.66 9.63
N LEU A 73 -2.09 -10.93 8.65
CA LEU A 73 -3.54 -10.77 8.80
C LEU A 73 -4.07 -11.60 9.98
N PHE A 74 -3.71 -12.88 10.05
CA PHE A 74 -4.15 -13.75 11.13
C PHE A 74 -3.57 -13.36 12.50
N LEU A 75 -2.29 -12.99 12.54
CA LEU A 75 -1.64 -12.56 13.79
C LEU A 75 -2.28 -11.30 14.36
N ILE A 76 -2.64 -10.33 13.52
CA ILE A 76 -3.28 -9.10 13.99
C ILE A 76 -4.75 -9.32 14.27
N TYR A 77 -5.47 -10.02 13.40
CA TYR A 77 -6.91 -10.19 13.52
C TYR A 77 -7.31 -11.06 14.71
N PHE A 78 -6.59 -12.15 14.97
CA PHE A 78 -6.85 -13.08 16.06
C PHE A 78 -5.93 -12.83 17.26
N GLY A 79 -4.65 -12.53 17.03
CA GLY A 79 -3.66 -12.41 18.10
C GLY A 79 -3.81 -11.14 18.93
N VAL A 80 -4.10 -9.99 18.31
CA VAL A 80 -4.25 -8.73 19.06
C VAL A 80 -5.42 -8.79 20.02
N PRO A 81 -6.65 -9.21 19.65
CA PRO A 81 -7.74 -9.36 20.60
C PRO A 81 -7.44 -10.34 21.75
N GLU A 82 -6.76 -11.43 21.46
CA GLU A 82 -6.38 -12.43 22.48
C GLU A 82 -5.40 -11.85 23.51
N ILE A 83 -4.32 -11.21 23.03
CA ILE A 83 -3.33 -10.54 23.90
C ILE A 83 -4.01 -9.46 24.76
N MET A 84 -4.86 -8.62 24.16
CA MET A 84 -5.57 -7.55 24.88
C MET A 84 -6.53 -8.13 25.92
N SER A 85 -7.19 -9.26 25.64
CA SER A 85 -8.04 -9.95 26.58
C SER A 85 -7.28 -10.43 27.82
N HIS A 86 -6.07 -10.99 27.64
CA HIS A 86 -5.18 -11.36 28.74
C HIS A 86 -4.71 -10.18 29.58
N MET A 87 -4.65 -8.98 28.98
CA MET A 87 -4.34 -7.72 29.69
C MET A 87 -5.58 -7.08 30.35
N GLY A 88 -6.74 -7.76 30.35
CA GLY A 88 -7.99 -7.27 30.92
C GLY A 88 -8.78 -6.30 30.00
N LEU A 89 -8.35 -6.11 28.77
CA LEU A 89 -9.00 -5.24 27.78
C LEU A 89 -9.91 -6.07 26.86
N ASN A 90 -11.23 -5.86 26.97
CA ASN A 90 -12.21 -6.58 26.17
C ASN A 90 -12.35 -5.99 24.76
N MET A 91 -11.83 -6.70 23.76
CA MET A 91 -11.90 -6.30 22.34
C MET A 91 -13.07 -6.92 21.57
N LYS A 92 -13.98 -7.65 22.24
CA LYS A 92 -15.10 -8.38 21.59
C LYS A 92 -16.04 -7.47 20.79
N ASN A 93 -16.17 -6.21 21.19
CA ASN A 93 -17.03 -5.23 20.53
C ASN A 93 -16.32 -4.43 19.41
N VAL A 94 -15.01 -4.67 19.19
CA VAL A 94 -14.27 -3.97 18.12
C VAL A 94 -14.60 -4.65 16.78
N PRO A 95 -15.12 -3.88 15.78
CA PRO A 95 -15.41 -4.46 14.49
C PRO A 95 -14.16 -5.08 13.84
N GLY A 96 -14.28 -6.27 13.27
CA GLY A 96 -13.17 -6.97 12.62
C GLY A 96 -12.48 -6.16 11.53
N LEU A 97 -13.21 -5.26 10.90
CA LEU A 97 -12.70 -4.34 9.89
C LEU A 97 -11.58 -3.41 10.43
N VAL A 98 -11.60 -3.07 11.73
CA VAL A 98 -10.54 -2.26 12.37
C VAL A 98 -9.21 -2.99 12.34
N PHE A 99 -9.20 -4.29 12.62
CA PHE A 99 -7.99 -5.12 12.56
C PHE A 99 -7.50 -5.29 11.11
N VAL A 100 -8.42 -5.36 10.14
CA VAL A 100 -8.06 -5.36 8.71
C VAL A 100 -7.36 -4.05 8.34
N TYR A 101 -7.92 -2.88 8.70
CA TYR A 101 -7.25 -1.61 8.48
C TYR A 101 -5.89 -1.55 9.17
N ALA A 102 -5.77 -2.05 10.38
CA ALA A 102 -4.50 -2.07 11.13
C ALA A 102 -3.42 -2.86 10.39
N VAL A 103 -3.71 -4.10 9.97
CA VAL A 103 -2.71 -4.94 9.29
C VAL A 103 -2.29 -4.36 7.94
N PHE A 104 -3.25 -3.87 7.14
CA PHE A 104 -2.94 -3.23 5.85
C PHE A 104 -2.10 -1.97 6.05
N THR A 105 -2.45 -1.13 7.03
CA THR A 105 -1.69 0.09 7.37
C THR A 105 -0.26 -0.24 7.80
N LEU A 106 -0.08 -1.20 8.70
CA LEU A 106 1.25 -1.60 9.18
C LEU A 106 2.10 -2.22 8.07
N HIS A 107 1.49 -3.05 7.21
CA HIS A 107 2.18 -3.62 6.06
C HIS A 107 2.67 -2.52 5.11
N ILE A 108 1.77 -1.61 4.71
CA ILE A 108 2.13 -0.48 3.84
C ILE A 108 3.17 0.41 4.51
N ALA A 109 3.07 0.66 5.82
CA ALA A 109 4.04 1.47 6.55
C ALA A 109 5.46 0.88 6.52
N ALA A 110 5.60 -0.42 6.70
CA ALA A 110 6.89 -1.09 6.65
C ALA A 110 7.53 -1.01 5.25
N TYR A 111 6.74 -1.25 4.21
CA TYR A 111 7.23 -1.21 2.83
C TYR A 111 7.49 0.21 2.36
N SER A 112 6.60 1.17 2.63
CA SER A 112 6.78 2.56 2.23
C SER A 112 7.95 3.22 2.94
N ALA A 113 8.22 2.89 4.22
CA ALA A 113 9.40 3.37 4.93
C ALA A 113 10.70 2.96 4.22
N GLU A 114 10.80 1.73 3.76
CA GLU A 114 11.98 1.25 3.04
C GLU A 114 12.05 1.80 1.61
N ILE A 115 10.92 1.95 0.91
CA ILE A 115 10.85 2.60 -0.40
C ILE A 115 11.38 4.03 -0.30
N MET A 116 10.90 4.81 0.69
CA MET A 116 11.35 6.19 0.88
C MET A 116 12.85 6.27 1.22
N ARG A 117 13.33 5.40 2.11
CA ARG A 117 14.76 5.34 2.44
C ARG A 117 15.59 5.02 1.21
N SER A 118 15.22 3.99 0.44
CA SER A 118 15.97 3.59 -0.76
C SER A 118 15.89 4.65 -1.88
N SER A 119 14.79 5.38 -1.99
CA SER A 119 14.68 6.49 -2.94
C SER A 119 15.59 7.67 -2.58
N ILE A 120 15.77 7.95 -1.29
CA ILE A 120 16.75 8.97 -0.83
C ILE A 120 18.18 8.52 -1.10
N ASP A 121 18.49 7.24 -0.88
CA ASP A 121 19.81 6.69 -1.14
C ASP A 121 20.12 6.61 -2.65
N ALA A 122 19.10 6.56 -3.51
CA ALA A 122 19.24 6.51 -4.96
C ALA A 122 19.53 7.87 -5.61
N VAL A 123 19.36 8.98 -4.87
CA VAL A 123 19.75 10.31 -5.38
C VAL A 123 21.28 10.35 -5.56
N ALA A 124 21.72 10.82 -6.73
CA ALA A 124 23.14 10.80 -7.10
C ALA A 124 24.02 11.49 -6.03
N PRO A 125 25.13 10.87 -5.58
CA PRO A 125 26.02 11.47 -4.59
C PRO A 125 26.54 12.86 -4.98
N GLY A 126 26.75 13.09 -6.28
CA GLY A 126 27.19 14.38 -6.80
C GLY A 126 26.23 15.56 -6.51
N GLU A 127 24.93 15.29 -6.37
CA GLU A 127 23.94 16.32 -5.98
C GLU A 127 24.23 16.89 -4.57
N LYS A 128 24.63 16.01 -3.64
CA LYS A 128 25.02 16.43 -2.29
C LYS A 128 26.33 17.20 -2.26
N GLU A 129 27.29 16.77 -3.09
CA GLU A 129 28.60 17.43 -3.23
C GLU A 129 28.47 18.80 -3.88
N ALA A 130 27.66 18.91 -4.94
CA ALA A 130 27.36 20.18 -5.58
C ALA A 130 26.68 21.16 -4.63
N ALA A 131 25.65 20.73 -3.89
CA ALA A 131 24.98 21.55 -2.90
C ALA A 131 25.96 22.08 -1.84
N LYS A 132 26.86 21.22 -1.36
CA LYS A 132 27.89 21.61 -0.39
C LYS A 132 28.89 22.63 -0.97
N SER A 133 29.26 22.48 -2.24
CA SER A 133 30.14 23.41 -2.93
C SER A 133 29.54 24.80 -3.11
N LEU A 134 28.20 24.86 -3.22
CA LEU A 134 27.42 26.11 -3.23
C LEU A 134 27.17 26.71 -1.82
N GLY A 135 27.76 26.14 -0.79
CA GLY A 135 27.62 26.62 0.60
C GLY A 135 26.26 26.29 1.26
N MET A 136 25.47 25.39 0.68
CA MET A 136 24.20 24.98 1.27
C MET A 136 24.42 24.19 2.56
N THR A 137 23.59 24.45 3.58
CA THR A 137 23.54 23.61 4.78
C THR A 137 22.97 22.22 4.44
N GLU A 138 23.25 21.21 5.27
CA GLU A 138 22.66 19.88 5.07
C GLU A 138 21.13 19.92 4.96
N PHE A 139 20.48 20.69 5.81
CA PHE A 139 19.02 20.85 5.80
C PHE A 139 18.52 21.45 4.47
N GLN A 140 19.17 22.50 3.98
CA GLN A 140 18.84 23.11 2.68
C GLN A 140 19.04 22.12 1.54
N SER A 141 20.15 21.40 1.51
CA SER A 141 20.42 20.36 0.51
C SER A 141 19.34 19.26 0.54
N TYR A 142 18.97 18.77 1.72
CA TYR A 142 17.93 17.75 1.84
C TYR A 142 16.57 18.25 1.36
N VAL A 143 16.11 19.41 1.81
CA VAL A 143 14.76 19.91 1.53
C VAL A 143 14.62 20.39 0.08
N SER A 144 15.64 21.05 -0.47
CA SER A 144 15.54 21.69 -1.79
C SER A 144 15.99 20.81 -2.94
N ILE A 145 16.86 19.81 -2.70
CA ILE A 145 17.44 19.00 -3.77
C ILE A 145 17.08 17.52 -3.62
N ILE A 146 17.36 16.93 -2.45
CA ILE A 146 17.29 15.47 -2.29
C ILE A 146 15.85 14.97 -2.15
N LEU A 147 15.07 15.57 -1.24
CA LEU A 147 13.70 15.11 -0.97
C LEU A 147 12.76 15.23 -2.18
N PRO A 148 12.77 16.31 -2.98
CA PRO A 148 11.94 16.39 -4.19
C PRO A 148 12.27 15.30 -5.21
N GLN A 149 13.56 15.02 -5.42
CA GLN A 149 14.00 13.96 -6.33
C GLN A 149 13.63 12.57 -5.79
N ALA A 150 13.94 12.31 -4.51
CA ALA A 150 13.59 11.05 -3.85
C ALA A 150 12.08 10.80 -3.84
N PHE A 151 11.26 11.84 -3.62
CA PHE A 151 9.81 11.73 -3.72
C PHE A 151 9.36 11.28 -5.11
N THR A 152 9.88 11.91 -6.17
CA THR A 152 9.56 11.50 -7.55
C THR A 152 9.96 10.04 -7.81
N MET A 153 11.15 9.63 -7.35
CA MET A 153 11.63 8.25 -7.48
C MET A 153 10.81 7.25 -6.68
N SER A 154 10.14 7.68 -5.60
CA SER A 154 9.32 6.81 -4.76
C SER A 154 7.92 6.53 -5.37
N ILE A 155 7.43 7.35 -6.30
CA ILE A 155 6.07 7.22 -6.84
C ILE A 155 5.82 5.85 -7.52
N PRO A 156 6.68 5.35 -8.45
CA PRO A 156 6.43 4.06 -9.09
C PRO A 156 6.41 2.88 -8.10
N PRO A 157 7.38 2.71 -7.17
CA PRO A 157 7.34 1.62 -6.23
C PRO A 157 6.19 1.74 -5.20
N LEU A 158 5.80 2.95 -4.79
CA LEU A 158 4.61 3.16 -3.96
C LEU A 158 3.32 2.79 -4.70
N THR A 159 3.21 3.13 -5.97
CA THR A 159 2.07 2.72 -6.83
C THR A 159 1.97 1.19 -6.89
N ASN A 160 3.10 0.51 -7.11
CA ASN A 160 3.15 -0.96 -7.12
C ASN A 160 2.78 -1.57 -5.76
N LEU A 161 3.18 -0.94 -4.65
CA LEU A 161 2.78 -1.35 -3.30
C LEU A 161 1.27 -1.26 -3.12
N VAL A 162 0.64 -0.16 -3.52
CA VAL A 162 -0.82 0.03 -3.45
C VAL A 162 -1.55 -1.01 -4.32
N ILE A 163 -1.07 -1.28 -5.53
CA ILE A 163 -1.62 -2.34 -6.40
C ILE A 163 -1.49 -3.71 -5.73
N GLY A 164 -0.35 -3.98 -5.10
CA GLY A 164 -0.14 -5.21 -4.32
C GLY A 164 -1.15 -5.36 -3.19
N MET A 165 -1.40 -4.28 -2.45
CA MET A 165 -2.37 -4.25 -1.36
C MET A 165 -3.82 -4.35 -1.86
N LEU A 166 -4.15 -3.71 -2.98
CA LEU A 166 -5.46 -3.88 -3.63
C LEU A 166 -5.73 -5.37 -3.93
N LYS A 167 -4.75 -6.09 -4.48
CA LYS A 167 -4.85 -7.55 -4.68
C LYS A 167 -4.91 -8.30 -3.34
N GLY A 168 -4.19 -7.81 -2.34
CA GLY A 168 -4.16 -8.39 -0.99
C GLY A 168 -5.52 -8.36 -0.29
N THR A 169 -6.43 -7.45 -0.67
CA THR A 169 -7.79 -7.45 -0.11
C THR A 169 -8.52 -8.76 -0.38
N ALA A 170 -8.22 -9.45 -1.48
CA ALA A 170 -8.78 -10.76 -1.75
C ALA A 170 -8.53 -11.80 -0.64
N LEU A 171 -7.56 -11.58 0.26
CA LEU A 171 -7.27 -12.49 1.37
C LEU A 171 -8.13 -12.25 2.61
N ILE A 172 -8.82 -11.11 2.72
CA ILE A 172 -9.62 -10.77 3.91
C ILE A 172 -10.87 -11.65 4.09
N PHE A 173 -11.29 -12.37 3.04
CA PHE A 173 -12.37 -13.34 3.15
C PHE A 173 -12.08 -14.41 4.21
N ASN A 174 -10.79 -14.73 4.44
CA ASN A 174 -10.35 -15.71 5.45
C ASN A 174 -10.68 -15.28 6.90
N VAL A 175 -10.89 -14.00 7.14
CA VAL A 175 -11.27 -13.44 8.45
C VAL A 175 -12.74 -13.02 8.50
N GLY A 176 -13.55 -13.42 7.53
CA GLY A 176 -15.00 -13.23 7.52
C GLY A 176 -15.47 -11.81 7.15
N VAL A 177 -14.60 -10.90 6.80
CA VAL A 177 -14.97 -9.58 6.30
C VAL A 177 -15.50 -9.69 4.88
N VAL A 178 -16.69 -9.16 4.66
CA VAL A 178 -17.37 -9.26 3.35
C VAL A 178 -16.95 -8.09 2.47
N ASP A 179 -15.97 -8.37 1.61
CA ASP A 179 -15.58 -7.54 0.47
C ASP A 179 -16.09 -8.15 -0.85
N MET A 180 -15.59 -7.65 -1.97
CA MET A 180 -15.96 -8.16 -3.30
C MET A 180 -15.59 -9.65 -3.45
N MET A 181 -14.39 -10.07 -3.00
CA MET A 181 -13.95 -11.47 -3.14
C MET A 181 -14.75 -12.41 -2.22
N ARG A 182 -15.02 -12.00 -0.98
CA ARG A 182 -15.89 -12.77 -0.08
C ARG A 182 -17.33 -12.87 -0.61
N LYS A 183 -17.84 -11.81 -1.24
CA LYS A 183 -19.15 -11.87 -1.89
C LYS A 183 -19.17 -12.89 -3.03
N ALA A 184 -18.12 -12.92 -3.86
CA ALA A 184 -17.99 -13.93 -4.93
C ALA A 184 -17.97 -15.35 -4.35
N ASP A 185 -17.20 -15.59 -3.29
CA ASP A 185 -17.13 -16.87 -2.60
C ASP A 185 -18.50 -17.32 -2.06
N LEU A 186 -19.22 -16.43 -1.36
CA LEU A 186 -20.56 -16.72 -0.82
C LEU A 186 -21.58 -17.02 -1.93
N MET A 187 -21.54 -16.28 -3.04
CA MET A 187 -22.41 -16.54 -4.18
C MET A 187 -22.05 -17.87 -4.87
N GLY A 188 -20.75 -18.16 -4.97
CA GLY A 188 -20.26 -19.44 -5.50
C GLY A 188 -20.73 -20.64 -4.67
N GLY A 189 -20.70 -20.52 -3.34
CA GLY A 189 -21.21 -21.53 -2.43
C GLY A 189 -22.70 -21.84 -2.64
N ASN A 190 -23.49 -20.80 -2.89
CA ASN A 190 -24.94 -20.95 -3.11
C ASN A 190 -25.29 -21.48 -4.51
N SER A 191 -24.55 -21.06 -5.53
CA SER A 191 -24.87 -21.37 -6.93
C SER A 191 -24.07 -22.53 -7.51
N GLN A 192 -22.99 -22.94 -6.85
CA GLN A 192 -21.97 -23.87 -7.33
C GLN A 192 -21.28 -23.40 -8.64
N ARG A 193 -21.27 -22.07 -8.90
CA ARG A 193 -20.72 -21.42 -10.09
C ARG A 193 -19.54 -20.53 -9.73
N TYR A 194 -18.52 -21.10 -9.12
CA TYR A 194 -17.33 -20.37 -8.68
C TYR A 194 -16.52 -19.77 -9.82
N LEU A 195 -16.44 -20.50 -10.97
CA LEU A 195 -15.59 -20.06 -12.08
C LEU A 195 -16.08 -18.75 -12.67
N GLU A 196 -17.38 -18.63 -12.93
CA GLU A 196 -18.01 -17.43 -13.46
C GLU A 196 -17.78 -16.22 -12.54
N LEU A 197 -17.97 -16.41 -11.24
CA LEU A 197 -17.80 -15.37 -10.24
C LEU A 197 -16.35 -14.95 -10.04
N PHE A 198 -15.40 -15.89 -10.13
CA PHE A 198 -13.98 -15.56 -10.07
C PHE A 198 -13.49 -14.86 -11.33
N VAL A 199 -14.08 -15.15 -12.50
CA VAL A 199 -13.82 -14.40 -13.73
C VAL A 199 -14.34 -12.97 -13.59
N ASP A 200 -15.55 -12.76 -13.06
CA ASP A 200 -16.10 -11.44 -12.77
C ASP A 200 -15.20 -10.67 -11.80
N ALA A 201 -14.80 -11.30 -10.70
CA ALA A 201 -13.89 -10.70 -9.74
C ALA A 201 -12.54 -10.31 -10.38
N ALA A 202 -11.97 -11.18 -11.23
CA ALA A 202 -10.73 -10.91 -11.95
C ALA A 202 -10.86 -9.70 -12.89
N ILE A 203 -11.99 -9.57 -13.60
CA ILE A 203 -12.27 -8.41 -14.46
C ILE A 203 -12.34 -7.13 -13.62
N ILE A 204 -13.09 -7.15 -12.51
CA ILE A 204 -13.23 -5.97 -11.64
C ILE A 204 -11.87 -5.58 -11.03
N TYR A 205 -11.10 -6.53 -10.49
CA TYR A 205 -9.73 -6.26 -10.00
C TYR A 205 -8.83 -5.70 -11.10
N GLY A 206 -8.92 -6.26 -12.32
CA GLY A 206 -8.18 -5.77 -13.48
C GLY A 206 -8.47 -4.29 -13.78
N ILE A 207 -9.74 -3.91 -13.78
CA ILE A 207 -10.17 -2.51 -13.98
C ILE A 207 -9.63 -1.61 -12.86
N LEU A 208 -9.76 -2.02 -11.60
CA LEU A 208 -9.26 -1.26 -10.47
C LEU A 208 -7.73 -1.07 -10.53
N ILE A 209 -6.99 -2.10 -10.92
CA ILE A 209 -5.53 -2.05 -11.09
C ILE A 209 -5.14 -1.08 -12.20
N ILE A 210 -5.86 -1.10 -13.33
CA ILE A 210 -5.64 -0.15 -14.43
C ILE A 210 -5.84 1.28 -13.94
N ILE A 211 -6.93 1.55 -13.20
CA ILE A 211 -7.20 2.88 -12.64
C ILE A 211 -6.06 3.34 -11.72
N VAL A 212 -5.63 2.50 -10.77
CA VAL A 212 -4.53 2.83 -9.85
C VAL A 212 -3.22 3.06 -10.62
N SER A 213 -2.94 2.22 -11.63
CA SER A 213 -1.75 2.36 -12.48
C SER A 213 -1.74 3.67 -13.28
N LEU A 214 -2.90 4.07 -13.82
CA LEU A 214 -3.03 5.33 -14.55
C LEU A 214 -2.84 6.53 -13.62
N LEU A 215 -3.43 6.50 -12.43
CA LEU A 215 -3.24 7.54 -11.41
C LEU A 215 -1.77 7.65 -11.01
N GLY A 216 -1.09 6.53 -10.78
CA GLY A 216 0.34 6.49 -10.48
C GLY A 216 1.19 7.13 -11.59
N ARG A 217 0.94 6.77 -12.86
CA ARG A 217 1.63 7.37 -14.02
C ARG A 217 1.37 8.88 -14.16
N LEU A 218 0.15 9.34 -13.88
CA LEU A 218 -0.18 10.76 -13.90
C LEU A 218 0.58 11.52 -12.81
N LEU A 219 0.66 10.97 -11.60
CA LEU A 219 1.45 11.55 -10.51
C LEU A 219 2.94 11.59 -10.89
N GLU A 220 3.50 10.48 -11.35
CA GLU A 220 4.90 10.40 -11.78
C GLU A 220 5.21 11.47 -12.85
N LYS A 221 4.40 11.56 -13.91
CA LYS A 221 4.58 12.54 -14.99
C LYS A 221 4.55 13.98 -14.46
N ARG A 222 3.61 14.29 -13.57
CA ARG A 222 3.47 15.64 -13.00
C ARG A 222 4.72 16.07 -12.21
N PHE A 223 5.28 15.19 -11.41
CA PHE A 223 6.45 15.51 -10.58
C PHE A 223 7.78 15.43 -11.36
N THR A 224 7.89 14.56 -12.36
CA THR A 224 9.07 14.47 -13.22
C THR A 224 9.24 15.71 -14.10
N VAL A 225 8.16 16.31 -14.60
CA VAL A 225 8.21 17.54 -15.39
C VAL A 225 8.72 18.71 -14.56
N ALA A 226 8.22 18.85 -13.32
CA ALA A 226 8.67 19.89 -12.40
C ALA A 226 10.19 19.82 -12.12
N GLY A 227 10.74 18.59 -11.95
CA GLY A 227 12.18 18.40 -11.77
C GLY A 227 13.04 18.76 -12.99
N LYS A 228 12.55 18.48 -14.20
CA LYS A 228 13.26 18.82 -15.44
C LYS A 228 13.24 20.31 -15.77
N GLU A 229 12.17 21.02 -15.46
CA GLU A 229 12.10 22.47 -15.63
C GLU A 229 13.07 23.18 -14.70
N THR A 230 13.19 22.75 -13.44
CA THR A 230 14.16 23.30 -12.49
C THR A 230 15.60 23.11 -12.99
N GLN A 231 15.94 21.93 -13.52
CA GLN A 231 17.27 21.70 -14.11
C GLN A 231 17.53 22.56 -15.37
N ARG A 232 16.52 22.77 -16.22
CA ARG A 232 16.69 23.61 -17.41
C ARG A 232 16.93 25.08 -17.08
N ILE A 233 16.27 25.61 -16.07
CA ILE A 233 16.44 27.00 -15.62
C ILE A 233 17.86 27.21 -15.09
N LEU A 234 18.38 26.28 -14.28
CA LEU A 234 19.75 26.37 -13.74
C LEU A 234 20.83 26.31 -14.82
N ILE A 235 20.63 25.55 -15.90
CA ILE A 235 21.58 25.44 -17.01
C ILE A 235 21.48 26.66 -17.99
N SER A 236 20.37 27.40 -17.97
CA SER A 236 20.18 28.56 -18.86
C SER A 236 20.68 29.86 -18.24
N GLU A 237 21.09 29.88 -17.00
CA GLU A 237 21.67 31.01 -16.27
C GLU A 237 23.23 30.98 -16.21
N GLU A 238 23.86 29.91 -16.73
CA GLU A 238 25.30 29.80 -17.00
C GLU A 238 25.61 30.16 -18.47
#